data_66fba47c040ab90ae019790c3453da94
#
_entry.id   66fba47c040ab90ae019790c3453da94
#
_cell.length_a   1.000
_cell.length_b   1.000
_cell.length_c   1.000
_cell.angle_alpha   90.00
_cell.angle_beta   90.00
_cell.angle_gamma   90.00
#
_symmetry.space_group_name_H-M   'P 1'
#
loop_
_entity.id
_entity.type
_entity.pdbx_description
1 polymer ?
#
loop_
_entity_poly.entity_id
_entity_poly.type
_entity_poly.pdbx_seq_one_letter_code
_entity_poly.pdbx_strand_id
1 'polypeptide(L)'
;LLTIRGNKHPFCDGISRREFLTIGGLALGGLSLPQILAAEARAGVRNNHKAVIMIYLPGGPPHQDMFDLKTDAPADIRGEFKPIKTNVSGIQICEHLPRIAAMMDKFAIIRSLTGTRDEHDSHICMSGYSVAESNQNHAPCLGSVLSRLQGPAEKTVPAFIGLQGKAGHMEWADPGDAGFLGLAHAALRPQGEIIGDMTLGDISLDRLSHRRQLLASLDRFRRGADSLQGMDTLNQRAFDILTSSKLVRALDVTKEDPKVRARYGKGRMEPVDDGLPMINDQFLAARRLVEAGARCVTIGYGRWDYHGNNFGQLKSYLPMFDAAVSSLVQDIHDRGMDKDVSVVVWGEFGRSPRINKDGGRDHWPRASFALLAGGGMKTGQVIGSTNRFGEEPDERPIDYKDVFVTLYQNLGIDIINTPVPDITGRPNYLYAGHEPIRELV
;
A
#
# COMPACT_ATOMS: atom_id res chain seq x y z
N LEU A 1 -35.80 23.96 6.01
CA LEU A 1 -35.86 23.89 4.54
C LEU A 1 -34.97 25.01 3.98
N LEU A 2 -33.87 24.65 3.35
CA LEU A 2 -33.00 25.63 2.68
C LEU A 2 -33.64 25.98 1.34
N THR A 3 -34.12 27.21 1.18
CA THR A 3 -34.66 27.68 -0.08
C THR A 3 -33.60 28.50 -0.81
N ILE A 4 -32.99 27.95 -1.84
CA ILE A 4 -32.08 28.68 -2.73
C ILE A 4 -32.93 29.37 -3.80
N ARG A 5 -33.01 30.69 -3.74
CA ARG A 5 -33.67 31.51 -4.76
C ARG A 5 -32.62 31.89 -5.80
N GLY A 6 -32.78 31.42 -7.05
CA GLY A 6 -31.99 31.78 -8.20
C GLY A 6 -32.83 31.77 -9.47
N ASN A 7 -32.41 32.46 -10.54
CA ASN A 7 -33.08 32.47 -11.82
C ASN A 7 -33.14 31.06 -12.41
N LYS A 8 -34.30 30.72 -13.03
CA LYS A 8 -34.48 29.44 -13.73
C LYS A 8 -33.60 29.40 -14.97
N HIS A 9 -32.57 28.58 -14.93
CA HIS A 9 -31.80 28.19 -16.11
C HIS A 9 -32.01 26.70 -16.34
N PRO A 10 -32.83 26.28 -17.30
CA PRO A 10 -32.98 24.87 -17.66
C PRO A 10 -31.69 24.38 -18.36
N PHE A 11 -31.36 23.09 -18.19
CA PHE A 11 -30.37 22.44 -19.04
C PHE A 11 -30.91 22.28 -20.46
N CYS A 12 -30.05 21.95 -21.41
CA CYS A 12 -30.42 21.74 -22.81
C CYS A 12 -31.46 20.62 -23.05
N ASP A 13 -31.70 19.77 -22.05
CA ASP A 13 -32.73 18.72 -21.99
C ASP A 13 -34.07 19.22 -21.37
N GLY A 14 -34.17 20.48 -20.98
CA GLY A 14 -35.38 21.08 -20.41
C GLY A 14 -35.58 20.83 -18.91
N ILE A 15 -34.72 20.07 -18.24
CA ILE A 15 -34.87 19.73 -16.82
C ILE A 15 -34.21 20.82 -15.95
N SER A 16 -34.92 21.35 -14.95
CA SER A 16 -34.33 22.30 -14.00
C SER A 16 -33.46 21.58 -12.95
N ARG A 17 -32.42 22.28 -12.41
CA ARG A 17 -31.62 21.74 -11.30
C ARG A 17 -32.43 21.24 -10.11
N ARG A 18 -33.59 21.85 -9.86
CA ARG A 18 -34.50 21.48 -8.78
C ARG A 18 -35.22 20.15 -9.10
N GLU A 19 -35.66 19.97 -10.35
CA GLU A 19 -36.30 18.73 -10.82
C GLU A 19 -35.30 17.58 -10.84
N PHE A 20 -34.04 17.83 -11.27
CA PHE A 20 -32.96 16.84 -11.19
C PHE A 20 -32.70 16.36 -9.76
N LEU A 21 -32.65 17.27 -8.78
CA LEU A 21 -32.45 16.92 -7.36
C LEU A 21 -33.69 16.22 -6.78
N THR A 22 -34.89 16.54 -7.26
CA THR A 22 -36.13 15.89 -6.84
C THR A 22 -36.26 14.49 -7.42
N ILE A 23 -35.88 14.29 -8.68
CA ILE A 23 -35.84 12.96 -9.34
C ILE A 23 -34.83 12.05 -8.64
N GLY A 24 -33.64 12.55 -8.30
CA GLY A 24 -32.65 11.81 -7.51
C GLY A 24 -33.15 11.39 -6.13
N GLY A 25 -33.95 12.22 -5.48
CA GLY A 25 -34.57 11.91 -4.18
C GLY A 25 -35.69 10.85 -4.27
N LEU A 26 -36.45 10.82 -5.35
CA LEU A 26 -37.50 9.83 -5.59
C LEU A 26 -36.95 8.45 -5.94
N ALA A 27 -35.83 8.39 -6.66
CA ALA A 27 -35.15 7.13 -7.04
C ALA A 27 -34.56 6.38 -5.86
N LEU A 28 -34.33 7.05 -4.72
CA LEU A 28 -33.75 6.49 -3.49
C LEU A 28 -34.77 6.33 -2.34
N GLY A 29 -36.04 6.06 -2.66
CA GLY A 29 -37.06 5.77 -1.63
C GLY A 29 -37.51 7.02 -0.85
N GLY A 30 -37.44 8.21 -1.45
CA GLY A 30 -37.95 9.46 -0.86
C GLY A 30 -36.96 10.19 0.06
N LEU A 31 -35.72 9.70 0.22
CA LEU A 31 -34.67 10.39 0.99
C LEU A 31 -33.94 11.39 0.09
N SER A 32 -33.79 12.63 0.56
CA SER A 32 -32.93 13.60 -0.12
C SER A 32 -31.46 13.34 0.15
N LEU A 33 -30.55 13.71 -0.77
CA LEU A 33 -29.11 13.57 -0.57
C LEU A 33 -28.63 14.13 0.80
N PRO A 34 -29.09 15.31 1.28
CA PRO A 34 -28.75 15.76 2.63
C PRO A 34 -29.24 14.85 3.75
N GLN A 35 -30.39 14.18 3.58
CA GLN A 35 -30.90 13.22 4.57
C GLN A 35 -30.09 11.92 4.57
N ILE A 36 -29.67 11.46 3.40
CA ILE A 36 -28.78 10.31 3.25
C ILE A 36 -27.43 10.60 3.91
N LEU A 37 -26.80 11.72 3.58
CA LEU A 37 -25.54 12.15 4.18
C LEU A 37 -25.62 12.36 5.71
N ALA A 38 -26.76 12.88 6.19
CA ALA A 38 -27.02 13.02 7.62
C ALA A 38 -27.28 11.67 8.30
N ALA A 39 -27.91 10.72 7.62
CA ALA A 39 -28.14 9.37 8.11
C ALA A 39 -26.81 8.58 8.14
N GLU A 40 -25.99 8.69 7.11
CA GLU A 40 -24.65 8.11 7.04
C GLU A 40 -23.74 8.65 8.17
N ALA A 41 -23.75 9.98 8.39
CA ALA A 41 -23.02 10.60 9.49
C ALA A 41 -23.48 10.14 10.87
N ARG A 42 -24.81 9.94 11.06
CA ARG A 42 -25.40 9.43 12.32
C ARG A 42 -25.17 7.93 12.51
N ALA A 43 -25.19 7.17 11.42
CA ALA A 43 -24.95 5.74 11.44
C ALA A 43 -23.45 5.39 11.58
N GLY A 44 -22.57 6.39 11.59
CA GLY A 44 -21.12 6.16 11.59
C GLY A 44 -20.64 5.47 10.30
N VAL A 45 -21.42 5.55 9.21
CA VAL A 45 -21.00 5.09 7.90
C VAL A 45 -19.84 5.99 7.48
N ARG A 46 -18.65 5.40 7.48
CA ARG A 46 -17.42 6.11 7.14
C ARG A 46 -17.44 6.40 5.65
N ASN A 47 -17.14 7.62 5.25
CA ASN A 47 -16.71 7.91 3.89
C ASN A 47 -15.39 7.15 3.67
N ASN A 48 -15.49 5.90 3.23
CA ASN A 48 -14.32 5.12 2.86
C ASN A 48 -13.65 5.83 1.68
N HIS A 49 -12.38 6.15 1.84
CA HIS A 49 -11.56 6.67 0.77
C HIS A 49 -10.70 5.54 0.20
N LYS A 50 -10.40 5.62 -1.08
CA LYS A 50 -9.52 4.68 -1.75
C LYS A 50 -8.10 4.78 -1.19
N ALA A 51 -7.51 3.62 -0.87
CA ALA A 51 -6.17 3.53 -0.29
C ALA A 51 -5.46 2.22 -0.67
N VAL A 52 -4.16 2.16 -0.42
CA VAL A 52 -3.33 0.98 -0.65
C VAL A 52 -2.39 0.72 0.53
N ILE A 53 -2.26 -0.55 0.91
CA ILE A 53 -1.24 -1.05 1.83
C ILE A 53 -0.29 -1.93 1.03
N MET A 54 0.99 -1.54 0.97
CA MET A 54 2.03 -2.24 0.23
C MET A 54 2.97 -2.93 1.22
N ILE A 55 3.10 -4.25 1.10
CA ILE A 55 3.94 -5.07 1.96
C ILE A 55 5.10 -5.60 1.12
N TYR A 56 6.27 -5.10 1.42
CA TYR A 56 7.52 -5.46 0.78
C TYR A 56 8.25 -6.53 1.58
N LEU A 57 8.62 -7.60 0.93
CA LEU A 57 9.35 -8.73 1.46
C LEU A 57 10.79 -8.69 0.92
N PRO A 58 11.72 -7.99 1.60
CA PRO A 58 13.06 -7.71 1.06
C PRO A 58 13.90 -8.97 0.93
N GLY A 59 14.64 -9.04 -0.16
CA GLY A 59 15.57 -10.13 -0.41
C GLY A 59 15.01 -11.24 -1.30
N GLY A 60 13.90 -11.02 -2.01
CA GLY A 60 13.36 -12.00 -2.96
C GLY A 60 12.72 -13.22 -2.31
N PRO A 61 11.47 -13.16 -1.87
CA PRO A 61 10.76 -14.30 -1.28
C PRO A 61 10.62 -15.45 -2.28
N PRO A 62 10.85 -16.72 -1.87
CA PRO A 62 10.84 -17.86 -2.78
C PRO A 62 9.42 -18.25 -3.19
N HIS A 63 9.02 -17.87 -4.41
CA HIS A 63 7.70 -18.17 -4.96
C HIS A 63 7.37 -19.66 -4.97
N GLN A 64 8.36 -20.52 -5.26
CA GLN A 64 8.22 -21.97 -5.30
C GLN A 64 7.90 -22.59 -3.93
N ASP A 65 8.36 -21.96 -2.85
CA ASP A 65 8.19 -22.49 -1.50
C ASP A 65 6.98 -21.88 -0.78
N MET A 66 6.32 -20.89 -1.39
CA MET A 66 5.18 -20.18 -0.79
C MET A 66 3.87 -20.40 -1.57
N PHE A 67 3.83 -20.02 -2.84
CA PHE A 67 2.58 -19.93 -3.62
C PHE A 67 2.58 -20.72 -4.92
N ASP A 68 3.73 -21.21 -5.40
CA ASP A 68 3.87 -21.92 -6.68
C ASP A 68 4.63 -23.24 -6.54
N LEU A 69 4.21 -24.10 -5.62
CA LEU A 69 4.88 -25.35 -5.31
C LEU A 69 4.89 -26.29 -6.51
N LYS A 70 6.10 -26.76 -6.91
CA LYS A 70 6.31 -27.66 -8.05
C LYS A 70 6.40 -29.11 -7.60
N THR A 71 5.28 -29.66 -7.16
CA THR A 71 5.19 -31.01 -6.52
C THR A 71 5.72 -32.16 -7.39
N ASP A 72 5.63 -32.02 -8.71
CA ASP A 72 6.05 -33.03 -9.68
C ASP A 72 7.49 -32.81 -10.16
N ALA A 73 8.16 -31.77 -9.68
CA ALA A 73 9.56 -31.51 -10.01
C ALA A 73 10.51 -32.42 -9.21
N PRO A 74 11.77 -32.59 -9.68
CA PRO A 74 12.81 -33.29 -8.91
C PRO A 74 12.99 -32.68 -7.52
N ALA A 75 13.49 -33.46 -6.56
CA ALA A 75 13.59 -33.07 -5.15
C ALA A 75 14.44 -31.82 -4.92
N ASP A 76 15.47 -31.60 -5.74
CA ASP A 76 16.36 -30.44 -5.72
C ASP A 76 15.70 -29.14 -6.25
N ILE A 77 14.48 -29.24 -6.80
CA ILE A 77 13.64 -28.12 -7.21
C ILE A 77 12.43 -28.01 -6.28
N ARG A 78 11.72 -29.12 -6.09
CA ARG A 78 10.48 -29.18 -5.29
C ARG A 78 10.65 -28.74 -3.85
N GLY A 79 11.82 -29.02 -3.25
CA GLY A 79 12.07 -28.77 -1.82
C GLY A 79 11.30 -29.73 -0.91
N GLU A 80 11.21 -29.35 0.37
CA GLU A 80 10.61 -30.23 1.40
C GLU A 80 9.19 -29.85 1.80
N PHE A 81 8.68 -28.66 1.42
CA PHE A 81 7.34 -28.20 1.79
C PHE A 81 6.25 -28.89 0.97
N LYS A 82 5.13 -29.11 1.61
CA LYS A 82 3.97 -29.74 1.01
C LYS A 82 2.87 -28.72 0.70
N PRO A 83 2.11 -28.94 -0.39
CA PRO A 83 0.94 -28.12 -0.67
C PRO A 83 -0.21 -28.49 0.25
N ILE A 84 -0.98 -27.51 0.68
CA ILE A 84 -2.29 -27.70 1.33
C ILE A 84 -3.39 -27.11 0.44
N LYS A 85 -4.58 -27.72 0.54
CA LYS A 85 -5.79 -27.21 -0.13
C LYS A 85 -6.21 -25.89 0.51
N THR A 86 -6.71 -25.00 -0.34
CA THR A 86 -7.33 -23.76 0.13
C THR A 86 -8.87 -23.88 0.16
N ASN A 87 -9.57 -22.85 0.64
CA ASN A 87 -11.03 -22.80 0.56
C ASN A 87 -11.53 -22.54 -0.88
N VAL A 88 -10.63 -22.31 -1.86
CA VAL A 88 -10.94 -22.22 -3.29
C VAL A 88 -10.48 -23.49 -3.98
N SER A 89 -11.40 -24.20 -4.63
CA SER A 89 -11.09 -25.47 -5.31
C SER A 89 -10.03 -25.27 -6.39
N GLY A 90 -9.06 -26.19 -6.46
CA GLY A 90 -7.98 -26.16 -7.44
C GLY A 90 -6.78 -25.29 -7.04
N ILE A 91 -6.87 -24.47 -6.01
CA ILE A 91 -5.75 -23.67 -5.52
C ILE A 91 -5.09 -24.36 -4.33
N GLN A 92 -3.78 -24.51 -4.41
CA GLN A 92 -2.93 -25.02 -3.33
C GLN A 92 -1.78 -24.07 -3.08
N ILE A 93 -1.39 -23.90 -1.81
CA ILE A 93 -0.26 -23.11 -1.35
C ILE A 93 0.53 -23.87 -0.28
N CYS A 94 1.64 -23.32 0.18
CA CYS A 94 2.51 -23.92 1.19
C CYS A 94 1.78 -24.28 2.50
N GLU A 95 2.10 -25.46 3.08
CA GLU A 95 1.54 -25.95 4.35
C GLU A 95 1.76 -25.02 5.53
N HIS A 96 2.74 -24.12 5.47
CA HIS A 96 3.02 -23.13 6.51
C HIS A 96 2.19 -21.85 6.41
N LEU A 97 1.21 -21.81 5.48
CA LEU A 97 0.28 -20.68 5.26
C LEU A 97 -1.20 -21.10 5.46
N PRO A 98 -1.55 -21.79 6.56
CA PRO A 98 -2.89 -22.36 6.72
C PRO A 98 -4.00 -21.32 6.85
N ARG A 99 -3.70 -20.13 7.40
CA ARG A 99 -4.70 -19.07 7.58
C ARG A 99 -5.00 -18.37 6.25
N ILE A 100 -3.99 -18.08 5.43
CA ILE A 100 -4.19 -17.58 4.06
C ILE A 100 -4.93 -18.63 3.24
N ALA A 101 -4.58 -19.93 3.36
CA ALA A 101 -5.27 -21.01 2.68
C ALA A 101 -6.77 -21.07 3.03
N ALA A 102 -7.13 -20.86 4.29
CA ALA A 102 -8.52 -20.89 4.75
C ALA A 102 -9.36 -19.70 4.24
N MET A 103 -8.74 -18.65 3.72
CA MET A 103 -9.41 -17.46 3.20
C MET A 103 -8.90 -17.03 1.82
N MET A 104 -8.49 -18.00 1.00
CA MET A 104 -7.97 -17.77 -0.35
C MET A 104 -8.99 -17.08 -1.28
N ASP A 105 -10.27 -17.23 -1.00
CA ASP A 105 -11.36 -16.49 -1.65
C ASP A 105 -11.20 -14.97 -1.59
N LYS A 106 -10.44 -14.44 -0.62
CA LYS A 106 -10.15 -13.00 -0.45
C LYS A 106 -8.84 -12.56 -1.09
N PHE A 107 -8.11 -13.50 -1.70
CA PHE A 107 -6.82 -13.23 -2.33
C PHE A 107 -6.82 -13.55 -3.83
N ALA A 108 -5.99 -12.86 -4.57
CA ALA A 108 -5.56 -13.26 -5.91
C ALA A 108 -4.04 -13.46 -5.90
N ILE A 109 -3.55 -14.52 -6.50
CA ILE A 109 -2.13 -14.82 -6.62
C ILE A 109 -1.70 -14.61 -8.07
N ILE A 110 -0.68 -13.79 -8.30
CA ILE A 110 0.06 -13.75 -9.56
C ILE A 110 1.26 -14.67 -9.40
N ARG A 111 1.37 -15.72 -10.22
CA ARG A 111 2.52 -16.65 -10.23
C ARG A 111 3.54 -16.35 -11.32
N SER A 112 3.18 -15.51 -12.25
CA SER A 112 3.96 -15.17 -13.45
C SER A 112 4.52 -13.74 -13.40
N LEU A 113 4.78 -13.20 -12.20
CA LEU A 113 5.31 -11.86 -12.05
C LEU A 113 6.75 -11.80 -12.58
N THR A 114 7.06 -10.83 -13.42
CA THR A 114 8.33 -10.67 -14.12
C THR A 114 8.63 -9.18 -14.36
N GLY A 115 9.75 -8.86 -15.03
CA GLY A 115 10.10 -7.47 -15.36
C GLY A 115 11.08 -6.83 -14.38
N THR A 116 11.66 -7.63 -13.49
CA THR A 116 12.65 -7.18 -12.51
C THR A 116 14.09 -7.54 -12.89
N ARG A 117 15.04 -7.11 -12.07
CA ARG A 117 16.46 -7.39 -12.20
C ARG A 117 16.99 -7.99 -10.90
N ASP A 118 18.24 -8.47 -10.94
CA ASP A 118 18.97 -8.93 -9.77
C ASP A 118 19.56 -7.72 -9.00
N GLU A 119 18.68 -7.00 -8.32
CA GLU A 119 19.01 -5.79 -7.56
C GLU A 119 18.28 -5.83 -6.22
N HIS A 120 19.02 -5.76 -5.10
CA HIS A 120 18.47 -5.68 -3.75
C HIS A 120 18.00 -4.26 -3.44
N ASP A 121 16.86 -3.88 -4.02
CA ASP A 121 16.28 -2.55 -3.85
C ASP A 121 14.76 -2.61 -3.77
N SER A 122 14.17 -1.82 -2.88
CA SER A 122 12.72 -1.72 -2.74
C SER A 122 12.05 -1.04 -3.93
N HIS A 123 12.82 -0.34 -4.77
CA HIS A 123 12.33 0.63 -5.73
C HIS A 123 11.32 0.05 -6.71
N ILE A 124 11.58 -1.15 -7.26
CA ILE A 124 10.64 -1.81 -8.19
C ILE A 124 9.30 -2.11 -7.52
N CYS A 125 9.30 -2.51 -6.25
CA CYS A 125 8.08 -2.76 -5.47
C CYS A 125 7.36 -1.48 -5.06
N MET A 126 8.01 -0.32 -5.10
CA MET A 126 7.42 0.96 -4.69
C MET A 126 6.98 1.81 -5.89
N SER A 127 7.59 1.61 -7.06
CA SER A 127 7.37 2.46 -8.25
C SER A 127 7.06 1.69 -9.54
N GLY A 128 7.36 0.38 -9.62
CA GLY A 128 7.29 -0.40 -10.86
C GLY A 128 8.46 -0.18 -11.81
N TYR A 129 9.42 0.65 -11.45
CA TYR A 129 10.62 0.94 -12.24
C TYR A 129 11.85 0.32 -11.59
N SER A 130 12.77 -0.21 -12.38
CA SER A 130 14.09 -0.59 -11.89
C SER A 130 14.90 0.65 -11.46
N VAL A 131 15.94 0.46 -10.65
CA VAL A 131 16.85 1.53 -10.25
C VAL A 131 17.44 2.24 -11.47
N ALA A 132 17.83 1.48 -12.50
CA ALA A 132 18.39 2.03 -13.73
C ALA A 132 17.39 2.94 -14.49
N GLU A 133 16.11 2.53 -14.59
CA GLU A 133 15.05 3.36 -15.19
C GLU A 133 14.78 4.59 -14.32
N SER A 134 14.75 4.44 -13.01
CA SER A 134 14.50 5.55 -12.09
C SER A 134 15.62 6.59 -12.09
N ASN A 135 16.88 6.16 -12.24
CA ASN A 135 18.01 7.08 -12.40
C ASN A 135 17.91 7.94 -13.68
N GLN A 136 17.18 7.47 -14.70
CA GLN A 136 16.98 8.20 -15.94
C GLN A 136 15.79 9.14 -15.88
N ASN A 137 14.67 8.69 -15.31
CA ASN A 137 13.38 9.40 -15.37
C ASN A 137 12.93 10.01 -14.03
N HIS A 138 13.64 9.69 -12.94
CA HIS A 138 13.30 10.09 -11.56
C HIS A 138 11.84 9.79 -11.21
N ALA A 139 11.35 8.62 -11.63
CA ALA A 139 9.97 8.21 -11.40
C ALA A 139 9.63 8.15 -9.91
N PRO A 140 8.54 8.78 -9.47
CA PRO A 140 8.12 8.74 -8.08
C PRO A 140 7.46 7.40 -7.74
N CYS A 141 7.54 7.00 -6.47
CA CYS A 141 6.79 5.87 -5.95
C CYS A 141 5.28 6.16 -5.91
N LEU A 142 4.47 5.09 -5.84
CA LEU A 142 3.00 5.18 -5.84
C LEU A 142 2.47 6.10 -4.73
N GLY A 143 3.02 6.01 -3.51
CA GLY A 143 2.58 6.84 -2.40
C GLY A 143 2.80 8.34 -2.63
N SER A 144 3.90 8.71 -3.27
CA SER A 144 4.20 10.09 -3.66
C SER A 144 3.26 10.61 -4.75
N VAL A 145 2.93 9.76 -5.74
CA VAL A 145 1.94 10.10 -6.79
C VAL A 145 0.56 10.33 -6.17
N LEU A 146 0.11 9.46 -5.25
CA LEU A 146 -1.16 9.66 -4.54
C LEU A 146 -1.16 10.94 -3.71
N SER A 147 -0.05 11.23 -3.02
CA SER A 147 0.11 12.48 -2.28
C SER A 147 -0.01 13.70 -3.19
N ARG A 148 0.48 13.62 -4.42
CA ARG A 148 0.45 14.70 -5.42
C ARG A 148 -0.91 14.89 -6.04
N LEU A 149 -1.54 13.79 -6.52
CA LEU A 149 -2.78 13.86 -7.31
C LEU A 149 -4.03 13.97 -6.45
N GLN A 150 -4.08 13.28 -5.30
CA GLN A 150 -5.27 13.20 -4.45
C GLN A 150 -5.10 13.91 -3.11
N GLY A 151 -3.85 14.04 -2.62
CA GLY A 151 -3.57 14.52 -1.28
C GLY A 151 -4.11 13.56 -0.19
N PRO A 152 -4.02 13.94 1.09
CA PRO A 152 -4.57 13.14 2.18
C PRO A 152 -6.11 13.17 2.16
N ALA A 153 -6.75 12.06 2.54
CA ALA A 153 -8.20 12.01 2.74
C ALA A 153 -8.62 12.80 3.99
N GLU A 154 -7.73 12.89 4.96
CA GLU A 154 -7.87 13.66 6.19
C GLU A 154 -6.64 14.58 6.35
N LYS A 155 -6.83 15.89 6.41
CA LYS A 155 -5.75 16.89 6.41
C LYS A 155 -4.71 16.70 7.52
N THR A 156 -5.11 16.11 8.64
CA THR A 156 -4.26 15.86 9.81
C THR A 156 -3.53 14.52 9.78
N VAL A 157 -3.70 13.74 8.70
CA VAL A 157 -3.01 12.47 8.49
C VAL A 157 -2.31 12.51 7.13
N PRO A 158 -1.00 12.29 7.05
CA PRO A 158 -0.28 12.30 5.78
C PRO A 158 -0.86 11.31 4.78
N ALA A 159 -0.86 11.69 3.50
CA ALA A 159 -1.33 10.81 2.43
C ALA A 159 -0.44 9.57 2.28
N PHE A 160 0.86 9.70 2.52
CA PHE A 160 1.84 8.65 2.37
C PHE A 160 2.66 8.44 3.66
N ILE A 161 2.67 7.21 4.16
CA ILE A 161 3.36 6.82 5.40
C ILE A 161 4.16 5.54 5.17
N GLY A 162 5.45 5.56 5.52
CA GLY A 162 6.34 4.40 5.48
C GLY A 162 6.59 3.86 6.88
N LEU A 163 6.22 2.60 7.12
CA LEU A 163 6.40 1.93 8.41
C LEU A 163 7.66 1.04 8.47
N GLN A 164 8.49 1.05 7.41
CA GLN A 164 9.72 0.28 7.36
C GLN A 164 10.64 0.68 8.52
N GLY A 165 11.10 -0.32 9.28
CA GLY A 165 12.10 -0.15 10.31
C GLY A 165 13.48 0.15 9.74
N LYS A 166 14.49 0.22 10.62
CA LYS A 166 15.89 0.27 10.19
C LYS A 166 16.32 -1.13 9.74
N ALA A 167 17.06 -1.22 8.63
CA ALA A 167 17.71 -2.43 8.15
C ALA A 167 19.21 -2.19 8.09
N GLY A 168 20.02 -3.26 8.15
CA GLY A 168 21.43 -3.21 7.83
C GLY A 168 21.64 -2.90 6.35
N HIS A 169 20.85 -3.53 5.47
CA HIS A 169 20.73 -3.18 4.06
C HIS A 169 19.78 -1.98 3.92
N MET A 170 20.32 -0.79 3.75
CA MET A 170 19.57 0.47 3.86
C MET A 170 18.46 0.60 2.81
N GLU A 171 18.66 0.10 1.60
CA GLU A 171 17.73 0.14 0.49
C GLU A 171 16.44 -0.65 0.78
N TRP A 172 16.52 -1.68 1.64
CA TRP A 172 15.34 -2.43 2.07
C TRP A 172 14.43 -1.64 3.03
N ALA A 173 14.97 -0.62 3.68
CA ALA A 173 14.23 0.25 4.58
C ALA A 173 13.59 1.45 3.87
N ASP A 174 13.73 1.57 2.55
CA ASP A 174 13.19 2.70 1.81
C ASP A 174 11.69 2.49 1.48
N PRO A 175 10.79 3.40 1.89
CA PRO A 175 9.37 3.36 1.55
C PRO A 175 9.08 3.78 0.10
N GLY A 176 10.09 4.19 -0.65
CA GLY A 176 10.03 4.70 -2.00
C GLY A 176 10.35 6.19 -2.11
N ASP A 177 11.02 6.54 -3.22
CA ASP A 177 11.43 7.92 -3.50
C ASP A 177 10.27 8.76 -4.04
N ALA A 178 10.28 10.05 -3.70
CA ALA A 178 9.36 11.03 -4.25
C ALA A 178 9.71 11.45 -5.69
N GLY A 179 10.89 11.11 -6.17
CA GLY A 179 11.36 11.38 -7.52
C GLY A 179 11.20 12.84 -7.93
N PHE A 180 10.73 13.06 -9.15
CA PHE A 180 10.51 14.42 -9.68
C PHE A 180 9.42 15.22 -8.95
N LEU A 181 8.68 14.63 -8.03
CA LEU A 181 7.65 15.33 -7.22
C LEU A 181 8.25 16.09 -6.04
N GLY A 182 9.47 15.74 -5.64
CA GLY A 182 10.20 16.39 -4.55
C GLY A 182 9.68 16.04 -3.15
N LEU A 183 10.42 16.49 -2.14
CA LEU A 183 10.26 16.12 -0.72
C LEU A 183 8.86 16.42 -0.14
N ALA A 184 8.12 17.35 -0.71
CA ALA A 184 6.76 17.66 -0.27
C ALA A 184 5.79 16.46 -0.37
N HIS A 185 6.13 15.47 -1.20
CA HIS A 185 5.34 14.27 -1.44
C HIS A 185 6.03 12.99 -0.93
N ALA A 186 7.18 13.10 -0.26
CA ALA A 186 7.86 11.97 0.35
C ALA A 186 7.06 11.32 1.49
N ALA A 187 7.38 10.06 1.80
CA ALA A 187 6.76 9.35 2.91
C ALA A 187 7.05 10.00 4.25
N LEU A 188 6.04 10.13 5.10
CA LEU A 188 6.29 10.30 6.54
C LEU A 188 6.76 8.97 7.12
N ARG A 189 7.89 8.99 7.83
CA ARG A 189 8.47 7.80 8.50
C ARG A 189 8.36 7.95 10.02
N PRO A 190 7.27 7.47 10.67
CA PRO A 190 7.05 7.64 12.10
C PRO A 190 7.88 6.62 12.90
N GLN A 191 9.17 6.90 13.14
CA GLN A 191 10.08 6.00 13.84
C GLN A 191 10.73 6.69 15.04
N GLY A 192 10.97 5.92 16.12
CA GLY A 192 11.73 6.36 17.29
C GLY A 192 11.16 7.61 17.94
N GLU A 193 12.02 8.58 18.24
CA GLU A 193 11.68 9.84 18.89
C GLU A 193 10.72 10.73 18.08
N ILE A 194 10.66 10.54 16.75
CA ILE A 194 9.77 11.31 15.86
C ILE A 194 8.30 11.21 16.30
N ILE A 195 7.86 10.08 16.86
CA ILE A 195 6.49 9.94 17.38
C ILE A 195 6.26 10.92 18.55
N GLY A 196 7.26 11.11 19.42
CA GLY A 196 7.22 12.10 20.48
C GLY A 196 7.15 13.53 19.94
N ASP A 197 7.90 13.81 18.88
CA ASP A 197 7.93 15.12 18.21
C ASP A 197 6.63 15.45 17.46
N MET A 198 5.78 14.46 17.19
CA MET A 198 4.45 14.65 16.61
C MET A 198 3.40 15.09 17.65
N THR A 199 3.79 15.30 18.90
CA THR A 199 2.92 15.79 19.96
C THR A 199 3.40 17.16 20.42
N LEU A 200 2.47 17.98 20.89
CA LEU A 200 2.82 19.34 21.36
C LEU A 200 3.63 19.35 22.67
N GLY A 201 3.75 18.20 23.36
CA GLY A 201 4.34 18.13 24.69
C GLY A 201 3.73 19.21 25.61
N ASP A 202 4.58 20.05 26.19
CA ASP A 202 4.17 21.15 27.08
C ASP A 202 3.75 22.46 26.37
N ILE A 203 3.65 22.45 25.03
CA ILE A 203 3.28 23.64 24.25
C ILE A 203 1.76 23.65 24.04
N SER A 204 1.09 24.70 24.54
CA SER A 204 -0.34 24.89 24.28
C SER A 204 -0.62 25.23 22.81
N LEU A 205 -1.83 24.91 22.33
CA LEU A 205 -2.29 25.26 20.97
C LEU A 205 -2.22 26.79 20.73
N ASP A 206 -2.57 27.60 21.73
CA ASP A 206 -2.50 29.04 21.61
C ASP A 206 -1.06 29.52 21.41
N ARG A 207 -0.12 28.96 22.18
CA ARG A 207 1.31 29.30 22.05
C ARG A 207 1.86 28.86 20.69
N LEU A 208 1.45 27.74 20.18
CA LEU A 208 1.82 27.29 18.84
C LEU A 208 1.24 28.23 17.77
N SER A 209 -0.04 28.61 17.89
CA SER A 209 -0.70 29.56 16.99
C SER A 209 -0.03 30.92 16.96
N HIS A 210 0.34 31.44 18.12
CA HIS A 210 1.08 32.72 18.22
C HIS A 210 2.45 32.64 17.56
N ARG A 211 3.21 31.55 17.79
CA ARG A 211 4.49 31.31 17.09
C ARG A 211 4.34 31.28 15.58
N ARG A 212 3.30 30.62 15.06
CA ARG A 212 2.99 30.59 13.64
C ARG A 212 2.66 31.98 13.07
N GLN A 213 1.83 32.76 13.79
CA GLN A 213 1.52 34.14 13.37
C GLN A 213 2.77 35.01 13.33
N LEU A 214 3.66 34.86 14.32
CA LEU A 214 4.93 35.57 14.36
C LEU A 214 5.81 35.18 13.17
N LEU A 215 5.96 33.86 12.88
CA LEU A 215 6.71 33.37 11.75
C LEU A 215 6.15 33.93 10.43
N ALA A 216 4.83 33.85 10.23
CA ALA A 216 4.15 34.38 9.03
C ALA A 216 4.32 35.92 8.89
N SER A 217 4.45 36.66 9.99
CA SER A 217 4.73 38.09 9.98
C SER A 217 6.17 38.39 9.55
N LEU A 218 7.14 37.60 10.03
CA LEU A 218 8.55 37.70 9.65
C LEU A 218 8.78 37.31 8.18
N ASP A 219 8.11 36.23 7.72
CA ASP A 219 8.23 35.77 6.35
C ASP A 219 7.62 36.75 5.33
N ARG A 220 6.64 37.55 5.74
CA ARG A 220 6.14 38.66 4.90
C ARG A 220 7.22 39.70 4.56
N PHE A 221 8.21 39.88 5.40
CA PHE A 221 9.35 40.75 5.12
C PHE A 221 10.40 40.09 4.19
N ARG A 222 10.39 38.78 4.04
CA ARG A 222 11.35 38.01 3.23
C ARG A 222 10.82 37.62 1.84
N ARG A 223 9.57 37.91 1.48
CA ARG A 223 8.93 37.49 0.23
C ARG A 223 9.55 38.16 -1.00
N GLY A 224 10.62 37.57 -1.46
CA GLY A 224 11.29 37.92 -2.71
C GLY A 224 11.82 36.72 -3.49
N ALA A 225 11.55 35.47 -3.06
CA ALA A 225 12.07 34.29 -3.71
C ALA A 225 11.04 33.16 -3.80
N ASP A 226 10.87 32.57 -4.98
CA ASP A 226 9.94 31.49 -5.33
C ASP A 226 10.12 30.18 -4.52
N SER A 227 11.24 30.05 -3.80
CA SER A 227 11.53 28.89 -2.91
C SER A 227 10.64 28.79 -1.67
N LEU A 228 9.86 29.83 -1.33
CA LEU A 228 9.07 29.90 -0.10
C LEU A 228 7.71 29.21 -0.18
N GLN A 229 7.13 29.02 -1.35
CA GLN A 229 5.81 28.39 -1.48
C GLN A 229 5.80 26.90 -1.06
N GLY A 230 6.88 26.17 -1.36
CA GLY A 230 7.03 24.77 -0.92
C GLY A 230 7.16 24.65 0.60
N MET A 231 7.90 25.57 1.23
CA MET A 231 8.09 25.64 2.69
C MET A 231 6.78 25.96 3.43
N ASP A 232 5.95 26.85 2.90
CA ASP A 232 4.65 27.18 3.49
C ASP A 232 3.72 25.96 3.54
N THR A 233 3.74 25.14 2.49
CA THR A 233 2.94 23.89 2.43
C THR A 233 3.42 22.86 3.45
N LEU A 234 4.74 22.68 3.60
CA LEU A 234 5.33 21.76 4.58
C LEU A 234 5.05 22.22 6.02
N ASN A 235 5.22 23.53 6.30
CA ASN A 235 4.92 24.12 7.58
C ASN A 235 3.43 23.97 7.95
N GLN A 236 2.52 24.14 6.98
CA GLN A 236 1.09 23.93 7.21
C GLN A 236 0.79 22.47 7.54
N ARG A 237 1.35 21.50 6.80
CA ARG A 237 1.17 20.07 7.07
C ARG A 237 1.73 19.69 8.45
N ALA A 238 2.92 20.16 8.81
CA ALA A 238 3.49 19.93 10.13
C ALA A 238 2.57 20.46 11.23
N PHE A 239 2.03 21.67 11.06
CA PHE A 239 1.07 22.25 11.99
C PHE A 239 -0.21 21.42 12.12
N ASP A 240 -0.78 20.97 11.01
CA ASP A 240 -2.00 20.15 10.99
C ASP A 240 -1.79 18.80 11.72
N ILE A 241 -0.61 18.20 11.55
CA ILE A 241 -0.22 16.97 12.27
C ILE A 241 -0.07 17.23 13.77
N LEU A 242 0.68 18.29 14.17
CA LEU A 242 0.94 18.62 15.57
C LEU A 242 -0.31 19.03 16.35
N THR A 243 -1.32 19.58 15.66
CA THR A 243 -2.57 20.01 16.29
C THR A 243 -3.63 18.92 16.39
N SER A 244 -3.38 17.76 15.78
CA SER A 244 -4.30 16.63 15.79
C SER A 244 -3.67 15.39 16.44
N SER A 245 -4.39 14.78 17.37
CA SER A 245 -4.00 13.48 17.93
C SER A 245 -4.36 12.29 17.04
N LYS A 246 -4.92 12.51 15.83
CA LYS A 246 -5.50 11.45 15.00
C LYS A 246 -4.42 10.49 14.48
N LEU A 247 -3.31 11.03 13.97
CA LEU A 247 -2.17 10.24 13.51
C LEU A 247 -1.55 9.43 14.66
N VAL A 248 -1.27 10.09 15.79
CA VAL A 248 -0.67 9.44 16.97
C VAL A 248 -1.57 8.32 17.50
N ARG A 249 -2.89 8.57 17.57
CA ARG A 249 -3.86 7.50 17.96
C ARG A 249 -3.91 6.36 16.97
N ALA A 250 -3.76 6.61 15.67
CA ALA A 250 -3.73 5.54 14.66
C ALA A 250 -2.47 4.67 14.80
N LEU A 251 -1.33 5.27 15.12
CA LEU A 251 -0.07 4.57 15.37
C LEU A 251 -0.07 3.78 16.69
N ASP A 252 -0.83 4.22 17.69
CA ASP A 252 -0.92 3.55 18.99
C ASP A 252 -1.83 2.30 18.90
N VAL A 253 -1.25 1.18 18.52
CA VAL A 253 -1.94 -0.12 18.41
C VAL A 253 -2.39 -0.67 19.77
N THR A 254 -1.93 -0.12 20.89
CA THR A 254 -2.37 -0.53 22.22
C THR A 254 -3.82 -0.12 22.49
N LYS A 255 -4.35 0.83 21.72
CA LYS A 255 -5.73 1.30 21.80
C LYS A 255 -6.71 0.45 20.97
N GLU A 256 -6.23 -0.57 20.27
CA GLU A 256 -7.09 -1.50 19.55
C GLU A 256 -7.70 -2.51 20.52
N ASP A 257 -8.84 -3.11 20.14
CA ASP A 257 -9.41 -4.25 20.88
C ASP A 257 -8.34 -5.34 21.03
N PRO A 258 -8.04 -5.80 22.26
CA PRO A 258 -7.03 -6.82 22.50
C PRO A 258 -7.26 -8.12 21.71
N LYS A 259 -8.51 -8.49 21.42
CA LYS A 259 -8.85 -9.67 20.61
C LYS A 259 -8.48 -9.46 19.14
N VAL A 260 -8.70 -8.26 18.61
CA VAL A 260 -8.31 -7.90 17.25
C VAL A 260 -6.79 -7.90 17.15
N ARG A 261 -6.09 -7.21 18.05
CA ARG A 261 -4.63 -7.18 18.06
C ARG A 261 -4.01 -8.57 18.18
N ALA A 262 -4.57 -9.43 19.05
CA ALA A 262 -4.06 -10.78 19.24
C ALA A 262 -4.12 -11.66 17.98
N ARG A 263 -5.07 -11.40 17.05
CA ARG A 263 -5.18 -12.14 15.79
C ARG A 263 -3.94 -11.97 14.90
N TYR A 264 -3.30 -10.79 14.92
CA TYR A 264 -2.09 -10.51 14.15
C TYR A 264 -0.88 -11.34 14.61
N GLY A 265 -0.96 -11.93 15.81
CA GLY A 265 0.12 -12.73 16.37
C GLY A 265 1.30 -11.90 16.85
N LYS A 266 2.30 -12.61 17.34
CA LYS A 266 3.57 -11.99 17.75
C LYS A 266 4.54 -12.05 16.58
N GLY A 267 5.08 -10.93 16.21
CA GLY A 267 6.22 -10.86 15.29
C GLY A 267 7.55 -10.99 16.01
N ARG A 268 8.62 -10.64 15.34
CA ARG A 268 9.99 -10.59 15.84
C ARG A 268 10.51 -9.16 15.73
N MET A 269 10.83 -8.56 16.88
CA MET A 269 11.34 -7.17 16.94
C MET A 269 12.77 -7.05 16.44
N GLU A 270 13.59 -8.07 16.71
CA GLU A 270 14.97 -8.08 16.30
C GLU A 270 15.09 -8.48 14.82
N PRO A 271 15.77 -7.71 13.99
CA PRO A 271 16.04 -8.08 12.61
C PRO A 271 16.90 -9.36 12.55
N VAL A 272 16.87 -10.05 11.41
CA VAL A 272 17.78 -11.13 11.10
C VAL A 272 18.86 -10.57 10.17
N ASP A 273 20.10 -10.69 10.57
CA ASP A 273 21.25 -10.18 9.83
C ASP A 273 21.07 -8.69 9.43
N ASP A 274 21.15 -8.39 8.15
CA ASP A 274 21.00 -7.07 7.56
C ASP A 274 19.55 -6.72 7.18
N GLY A 275 18.58 -7.61 7.48
CA GLY A 275 17.17 -7.45 7.13
C GLY A 275 16.40 -6.49 8.01
N LEU A 276 15.09 -6.48 7.79
CA LEU A 276 14.10 -5.76 8.59
C LEU A 276 13.56 -6.63 9.72
N PRO A 277 13.07 -6.04 10.81
CA PRO A 277 12.30 -6.78 11.80
C PRO A 277 10.95 -7.27 11.21
N MET A 278 10.38 -8.31 11.81
CA MET A 278 9.05 -8.83 11.46
C MET A 278 8.01 -8.35 12.48
N ILE A 279 7.63 -7.09 12.41
CA ILE A 279 6.73 -6.46 13.40
C ILE A 279 5.27 -6.60 12.94
N ASN A 280 4.56 -7.58 13.48
CA ASN A 280 3.16 -7.82 13.11
C ASN A 280 2.22 -6.65 13.49
N ASP A 281 2.54 -5.91 14.54
CA ASP A 281 1.80 -4.69 14.92
C ASP A 281 1.84 -3.61 13.82
N GLN A 282 2.80 -3.62 12.89
CA GLN A 282 2.82 -2.69 11.75
C GLN A 282 1.66 -2.93 10.78
N PHE A 283 1.20 -4.18 10.61
CA PHE A 283 0.05 -4.49 9.78
C PHE A 283 -1.24 -3.92 10.39
N LEU A 284 -1.38 -4.04 11.70
CA LEU A 284 -2.48 -3.40 12.44
C LEU A 284 -2.39 -1.87 12.36
N ALA A 285 -1.20 -1.30 12.54
CA ALA A 285 -0.98 0.14 12.41
C ALA A 285 -1.33 0.64 10.99
N ALA A 286 -0.95 -0.10 9.94
CA ALA A 286 -1.26 0.25 8.55
C ALA A 286 -2.78 0.30 8.31
N ARG A 287 -3.55 -0.68 8.78
CA ARG A 287 -5.02 -0.66 8.71
C ARG A 287 -5.58 0.57 9.44
N ARG A 288 -5.10 0.87 10.65
CA ARG A 288 -5.55 2.02 11.44
C ARG A 288 -5.20 3.36 10.78
N LEU A 289 -4.03 3.46 10.16
CA LEU A 289 -3.59 4.65 9.42
C LEU A 289 -4.46 4.91 8.18
N VAL A 290 -4.75 3.86 7.40
CA VAL A 290 -5.67 3.96 6.27
C VAL A 290 -7.06 4.37 6.76
N GLU A 291 -7.58 3.74 7.82
CA GLU A 291 -8.85 4.11 8.44
C GLU A 291 -8.86 5.57 8.94
N ALA A 292 -7.72 6.09 9.37
CA ALA A 292 -7.57 7.49 9.80
C ALA A 292 -7.44 8.48 8.65
N GLY A 293 -7.18 8.04 7.41
CA GLY A 293 -7.15 8.92 6.23
C GLY A 293 -5.88 8.88 5.40
N ALA A 294 -4.91 8.01 5.70
CA ALA A 294 -3.77 7.77 4.83
C ALA A 294 -4.22 7.09 3.53
N ARG A 295 -3.59 7.45 2.40
CA ARG A 295 -3.88 6.82 1.10
C ARG A 295 -2.90 5.72 0.72
N CYS A 296 -1.68 5.83 1.18
CA CYS A 296 -0.66 4.80 0.97
C CYS A 296 0.08 4.55 2.26
N VAL A 297 0.16 3.28 2.65
CA VAL A 297 1.02 2.83 3.76
C VAL A 297 1.91 1.72 3.26
N THR A 298 3.21 1.86 3.44
CA THR A 298 4.19 0.83 3.09
C THR A 298 4.77 0.15 4.33
N ILE A 299 4.98 -1.16 4.24
CA ILE A 299 5.59 -2.00 5.28
C ILE A 299 6.73 -2.75 4.63
N GLY A 300 7.91 -2.75 5.24
CA GLY A 300 8.97 -3.70 4.93
C GLY A 300 9.01 -4.78 6.00
N TYR A 301 9.11 -6.05 5.63
CA TYR A 301 8.87 -7.15 6.55
C TYR A 301 9.86 -8.30 6.40
N GLY A 302 10.77 -8.44 7.36
CA GLY A 302 11.70 -9.54 7.48
C GLY A 302 12.92 -9.45 6.57
N ARG A 303 13.53 -10.59 6.34
CA ARG A 303 14.62 -10.84 5.39
C ARG A 303 14.33 -12.13 4.64
N TRP A 304 14.32 -12.10 3.33
CA TRP A 304 13.98 -13.25 2.49
C TRP A 304 15.13 -13.70 1.61
N ASP A 305 16.31 -13.13 1.81
CA ASP A 305 17.56 -13.44 1.09
C ASP A 305 18.24 -14.67 1.67
N TYR A 306 17.74 -15.87 1.36
CA TYR A 306 18.22 -17.13 1.92
C TYR A 306 19.05 -17.95 0.93
N HIS A 307 20.34 -17.59 0.82
CA HIS A 307 21.33 -18.37 0.09
C HIS A 307 21.74 -19.67 0.80
N GLY A 308 21.30 -19.88 2.04
CA GLY A 308 21.50 -21.10 2.83
C GLY A 308 20.36 -21.32 3.78
N ASN A 309 20.08 -22.59 4.15
CA ASN A 309 19.06 -22.97 5.13
C ASN A 309 17.68 -22.31 4.88
N ASN A 310 17.28 -22.18 3.61
CA ASN A 310 16.02 -21.54 3.20
C ASN A 310 14.82 -22.13 3.94
N PHE A 311 14.68 -23.44 3.98
CA PHE A 311 13.53 -24.11 4.59
C PHE A 311 13.47 -23.94 6.12
N GLY A 312 14.63 -23.96 6.78
CA GLY A 312 14.71 -23.71 8.23
C GLY A 312 14.26 -22.30 8.60
N GLN A 313 14.67 -21.31 7.83
CA GLN A 313 14.23 -19.92 7.99
C GLN A 313 12.73 -19.75 7.70
N LEU A 314 12.26 -20.30 6.58
CA LEU A 314 10.86 -20.21 6.19
C LEU A 314 9.91 -20.87 7.20
N LYS A 315 10.27 -22.01 7.80
CA LYS A 315 9.51 -22.64 8.90
C LYS A 315 9.29 -21.68 10.07
N SER A 316 10.25 -20.82 10.35
CA SER A 316 10.14 -19.81 11.41
C SER A 316 9.33 -18.58 10.96
N TYR A 317 9.46 -18.15 9.70
CA TYR A 317 8.91 -16.88 9.20
C TYR A 317 7.49 -17.00 8.69
N LEU A 318 7.17 -18.06 7.95
CA LEU A 318 5.87 -18.21 7.31
C LEU A 318 4.70 -18.20 8.30
N PRO A 319 4.77 -18.79 9.51
CA PRO A 319 3.68 -18.67 10.47
C PRO A 319 3.43 -17.25 10.98
N MET A 320 4.48 -16.43 11.14
CA MET A 320 4.34 -15.01 11.51
C MET A 320 3.74 -14.20 10.37
N PHE A 321 4.22 -14.42 9.16
CA PHE A 321 3.70 -13.82 7.93
C PHE A 321 2.23 -14.19 7.69
N ASP A 322 1.88 -15.48 7.80
CA ASP A 322 0.51 -15.99 7.66
C ASP A 322 -0.44 -15.31 8.65
N ALA A 323 -0.02 -15.18 9.92
CA ALA A 323 -0.81 -14.52 10.94
C ALA A 323 -1.01 -13.01 10.63
N ALA A 324 0.04 -12.30 10.23
CA ALA A 324 -0.01 -10.87 9.95
C ALA A 324 -0.89 -10.54 8.74
N VAL A 325 -0.61 -11.19 7.60
CA VAL A 325 -1.30 -10.92 6.32
C VAL A 325 -2.77 -11.33 6.39
N SER A 326 -3.05 -12.54 6.89
CA SER A 326 -4.44 -13.02 7.02
C SER A 326 -5.27 -12.14 7.96
N SER A 327 -4.67 -11.67 9.07
CA SER A 327 -5.37 -10.78 10.00
C SER A 327 -5.64 -9.41 9.41
N LEU A 328 -4.69 -8.85 8.64
CA LEU A 328 -4.88 -7.59 7.95
C LEU A 328 -6.07 -7.67 6.97
N VAL A 329 -6.06 -8.67 6.10
CA VAL A 329 -7.11 -8.80 5.08
C VAL A 329 -8.47 -9.10 5.73
N GLN A 330 -8.51 -9.97 6.76
CA GLN A 330 -9.75 -10.22 7.51
C GLN A 330 -10.27 -8.96 8.21
N ASP A 331 -9.39 -8.15 8.83
CA ASP A 331 -9.77 -6.92 9.53
C ASP A 331 -10.29 -5.85 8.56
N ILE A 332 -9.73 -5.76 7.36
CA ILE A 332 -10.23 -4.91 6.26
C ILE A 332 -11.65 -5.35 5.86
N HIS A 333 -11.89 -6.65 5.70
CA HIS A 333 -13.22 -7.19 5.40
C HIS A 333 -14.21 -7.00 6.54
N ASP A 334 -13.84 -7.29 7.78
CA ASP A 334 -14.69 -7.13 8.97
C ASP A 334 -15.19 -5.68 9.12
N ARG A 335 -14.44 -4.71 8.57
CA ARG A 335 -14.74 -3.26 8.62
C ARG A 335 -15.40 -2.73 7.34
N GLY A 336 -15.68 -3.59 6.36
CA GLY A 336 -16.26 -3.19 5.09
C GLY A 336 -15.39 -2.25 4.27
N MET A 337 -14.07 -2.38 4.38
CA MET A 337 -13.08 -1.58 3.67
C MET A 337 -12.50 -2.31 2.43
N ASP A 338 -12.91 -3.54 2.21
CA ASP A 338 -12.40 -4.43 1.16
C ASP A 338 -12.60 -3.91 -0.27
N LYS A 339 -13.59 -3.05 -0.50
CA LYS A 339 -13.81 -2.42 -1.80
C LYS A 339 -12.95 -1.18 -2.04
N ASP A 340 -12.39 -0.61 -0.97
CA ASP A 340 -11.70 0.68 -1.01
C ASP A 340 -10.21 0.56 -0.72
N VAL A 341 -9.78 -0.49 -0.01
CA VAL A 341 -8.38 -0.67 0.39
C VAL A 341 -7.78 -1.85 -0.35
N SER A 342 -6.84 -1.57 -1.24
CA SER A 342 -6.02 -2.59 -1.89
C SER A 342 -4.87 -3.00 -0.98
N VAL A 343 -4.55 -4.29 -0.95
CA VAL A 343 -3.36 -4.85 -0.31
C VAL A 343 -2.53 -5.54 -1.37
N VAL A 344 -1.23 -5.27 -1.43
CA VAL A 344 -0.27 -5.99 -2.26
C VAL A 344 0.90 -6.48 -1.42
N VAL A 345 1.30 -7.73 -1.62
CA VAL A 345 2.44 -8.39 -0.96
C VAL A 345 3.34 -8.96 -2.02
N TRP A 346 4.57 -8.53 -2.09
CA TRP A 346 5.55 -8.94 -3.08
C TRP A 346 7.00 -8.73 -2.61
N GLY A 347 7.95 -9.20 -3.39
CA GLY A 347 9.37 -8.90 -3.25
C GLY A 347 9.95 -8.39 -4.57
N GLU A 348 11.19 -7.93 -4.53
CA GLU A 348 11.86 -7.31 -5.69
C GLU A 348 12.20 -8.30 -6.82
N PHE A 349 12.34 -9.59 -6.51
CA PHE A 349 12.52 -10.70 -7.46
C PHE A 349 12.17 -12.04 -6.80
N GLY A 350 12.25 -13.14 -7.53
CA GLY A 350 12.07 -14.49 -7.01
C GLY A 350 13.38 -15.21 -6.72
N ARG A 351 13.29 -16.50 -6.44
CA ARG A 351 14.46 -17.34 -6.09
C ARG A 351 14.68 -18.45 -7.10
N SER A 352 15.94 -18.92 -7.21
CA SER A 352 16.30 -19.96 -8.14
C SER A 352 15.48 -21.23 -7.93
N PRO A 353 15.03 -21.88 -9.01
CA PRO A 353 14.30 -23.14 -8.93
C PRO A 353 15.09 -24.23 -8.23
N ARG A 354 16.37 -24.33 -8.55
CA ARG A 354 17.25 -25.33 -7.97
C ARG A 354 17.78 -24.89 -6.62
N ILE A 355 17.62 -25.76 -5.62
CA ILE A 355 18.21 -25.62 -4.29
C ILE A 355 19.71 -25.80 -4.41
N ASN A 356 20.49 -24.86 -3.86
CA ASN A 356 21.93 -24.92 -3.89
C ASN A 356 22.51 -25.88 -2.81
N LYS A 357 23.82 -26.07 -2.80
CA LYS A 357 24.52 -26.99 -1.89
C LYS A 357 24.37 -26.66 -0.39
N ASP A 358 24.06 -25.41 -0.08
CA ASP A 358 23.88 -24.92 1.29
C ASP A 358 22.41 -24.93 1.75
N GLY A 359 21.54 -25.58 0.95
CA GLY A 359 20.09 -25.69 1.22
C GLY A 359 19.35 -24.38 1.05
N GLY A 360 19.90 -23.45 0.30
CA GLY A 360 19.34 -22.15 -0.04
C GLY A 360 18.85 -22.07 -1.49
N ARG A 361 18.35 -20.90 -1.86
CA ARG A 361 18.02 -20.55 -3.24
C ARG A 361 18.67 -19.22 -3.59
N ASP A 362 19.33 -19.16 -4.73
CA ASP A 362 20.00 -17.96 -5.22
C ASP A 362 19.02 -16.98 -5.87
N HIS A 363 19.48 -15.79 -6.26
CA HIS A 363 18.63 -14.80 -6.92
C HIS A 363 18.10 -15.28 -8.26
N TRP A 364 16.85 -14.96 -8.56
CA TRP A 364 16.21 -15.35 -9.82
C TRP A 364 15.18 -14.31 -10.28
N PRO A 365 15.60 -13.32 -11.06
CA PRO A 365 14.69 -12.23 -11.48
C PRO A 365 13.71 -12.62 -12.59
N ARG A 366 13.76 -13.85 -13.11
CA ARG A 366 12.91 -14.29 -14.22
C ARG A 366 11.47 -14.57 -13.83
N ALA A 367 11.23 -14.94 -12.57
CA ALA A 367 9.89 -15.23 -12.06
C ALA A 367 9.79 -14.87 -10.59
N SER A 368 8.67 -14.29 -10.20
CA SER A 368 8.31 -13.95 -8.82
C SER A 368 6.80 -14.09 -8.64
N PHE A 369 6.28 -13.63 -7.52
CA PHE A 369 4.84 -13.61 -7.25
C PHE A 369 4.38 -12.27 -6.72
N ALA A 370 3.09 -12.01 -6.84
CA ALA A 370 2.38 -11.02 -6.05
C ALA A 370 1.12 -11.64 -5.45
N LEU A 371 0.87 -11.33 -4.17
CA LEU A 371 -0.37 -11.66 -3.48
C LEU A 371 -1.19 -10.39 -3.32
N LEU A 372 -2.41 -10.37 -3.83
CA LEU A 372 -3.28 -9.20 -3.89
C LEU A 372 -4.58 -9.46 -3.13
N ALA A 373 -5.12 -8.43 -2.48
CA ALA A 373 -6.42 -8.50 -1.82
C ALA A 373 -7.12 -7.13 -1.78
N GLY A 374 -8.44 -7.13 -1.65
CA GLY A 374 -9.24 -5.91 -1.49
C GLY A 374 -9.27 -5.01 -2.72
N GLY A 375 -9.51 -3.71 -2.53
CA GLY A 375 -9.59 -2.69 -3.58
C GLY A 375 -10.73 -2.89 -4.60
N GLY A 376 -11.68 -3.77 -4.31
CA GLY A 376 -12.72 -4.18 -5.24
C GLY A 376 -12.25 -5.16 -6.32
N MET A 377 -11.04 -5.70 -6.22
CA MET A 377 -10.51 -6.70 -7.15
C MET A 377 -11.29 -8.00 -7.10
N LYS A 378 -11.35 -8.69 -8.23
CA LYS A 378 -11.82 -10.09 -8.30
C LYS A 378 -10.77 -11.00 -7.68
N THR A 379 -11.09 -11.62 -6.56
CA THR A 379 -10.22 -12.53 -5.80
C THR A 379 -10.63 -13.98 -5.94
N GLY A 380 -10.02 -14.91 -5.20
CA GLY A 380 -10.29 -16.35 -5.30
C GLY A 380 -9.69 -16.97 -6.56
N GLN A 381 -8.60 -16.46 -7.09
CA GLN A 381 -8.00 -16.93 -8.35
C GLN A 381 -6.47 -16.90 -8.33
N VAL A 382 -5.90 -17.64 -9.27
CA VAL A 382 -4.48 -17.58 -9.61
C VAL A 382 -4.36 -17.05 -11.04
N ILE A 383 -3.47 -16.09 -11.26
CA ILE A 383 -3.20 -15.47 -12.56
C ILE A 383 -1.82 -15.91 -13.03
N GLY A 384 -1.77 -16.46 -14.22
CA GLY A 384 -0.55 -16.95 -14.83
C GLY A 384 0.02 -18.21 -14.17
N SER A 385 0.99 -18.78 -14.81
CA SER A 385 1.74 -19.95 -14.35
C SER A 385 3.22 -19.79 -14.70
N THR A 386 4.08 -20.49 -13.97
CA THR A 386 5.46 -20.71 -14.37
C THR A 386 5.62 -22.10 -14.98
N ASN A 387 6.70 -22.32 -15.71
CA ASN A 387 7.01 -23.58 -16.31
C ASN A 387 7.14 -24.72 -15.27
N ARG A 388 7.34 -25.95 -15.71
CA ARG A 388 7.40 -27.17 -14.88
C ARG A 388 8.35 -27.04 -13.67
N PHE A 389 9.38 -26.22 -13.78
CA PHE A 389 10.40 -26.07 -12.75
C PHE A 389 10.30 -24.75 -11.98
N GLY A 390 9.38 -23.85 -12.35
CA GLY A 390 9.27 -22.54 -11.72
C GLY A 390 10.37 -21.55 -12.14
N GLU A 391 10.94 -21.73 -13.35
CA GLU A 391 12.07 -20.97 -13.85
C GLU A 391 11.65 -19.64 -14.48
N GLU A 392 10.55 -19.65 -15.19
CA GLU A 392 10.05 -18.51 -15.95
C GLU A 392 8.55 -18.61 -16.17
N PRO A 393 7.86 -17.50 -16.46
CA PRO A 393 6.45 -17.53 -16.84
C PRO A 393 6.22 -18.45 -18.05
N ASP A 394 5.21 -19.33 -17.96
CA ASP A 394 4.73 -20.19 -19.04
C ASP A 394 3.46 -19.59 -19.66
N GLU A 395 2.54 -19.14 -18.80
CA GLU A 395 1.30 -18.51 -19.24
C GLU A 395 1.14 -17.13 -18.57
N ARG A 396 0.61 -16.18 -19.34
CA ARG A 396 0.18 -14.88 -18.84
C ARG A 396 1.29 -14.16 -18.02
N PRO A 397 2.46 -13.87 -18.59
CA PRO A 397 3.46 -13.05 -17.90
C PRO A 397 2.88 -11.69 -17.53
N ILE A 398 3.11 -11.25 -16.27
CA ILE A 398 2.65 -10.00 -15.71
C ILE A 398 3.86 -9.16 -15.32
N ASP A 399 3.91 -7.93 -15.76
CA ASP A 399 4.94 -6.97 -15.36
C ASP A 399 4.54 -6.28 -14.05
N TYR A 400 5.52 -5.86 -13.23
CA TYR A 400 5.28 -5.03 -12.04
C TYR A 400 4.46 -3.79 -12.39
N LYS A 401 4.72 -3.16 -13.54
CA LYS A 401 4.00 -1.97 -14.00
C LYS A 401 2.51 -2.24 -14.26
N ASP A 402 2.14 -3.45 -14.73
CA ASP A 402 0.73 -3.82 -14.91
C ASP A 402 0.00 -3.91 -13.55
N VAL A 403 0.70 -4.40 -12.51
CA VAL A 403 0.17 -4.37 -11.14
C VAL A 403 -0.03 -2.94 -10.67
N PHE A 404 0.93 -2.04 -10.90
CA PHE A 404 0.76 -0.61 -10.54
C PHE A 404 -0.39 0.04 -11.27
N VAL A 405 -0.55 -0.19 -12.57
CA VAL A 405 -1.68 0.34 -13.34
C VAL A 405 -3.01 -0.17 -12.77
N THR A 406 -3.07 -1.45 -12.37
CA THR A 406 -4.25 -2.03 -11.70
C THR A 406 -4.52 -1.35 -10.35
N LEU A 407 -3.48 -1.13 -9.53
CA LEU A 407 -3.64 -0.45 -8.24
C LEU A 407 -4.12 1.00 -8.42
N TYR A 408 -3.59 1.74 -9.40
CA TYR A 408 -4.07 3.09 -9.70
C TYR A 408 -5.54 3.10 -10.16
N GLN A 409 -5.95 2.15 -11.00
CA GLN A 409 -7.35 2.02 -11.39
C GLN A 409 -8.26 1.76 -10.18
N ASN A 410 -7.86 0.88 -9.25
CA ASN A 410 -8.58 0.65 -8.00
C ASN A 410 -8.68 1.92 -7.14
N LEU A 411 -7.63 2.76 -7.19
CA LEU A 411 -7.59 4.06 -6.51
C LEU A 411 -8.39 5.17 -7.23
N GLY A 412 -9.01 4.84 -8.36
CA GLY A 412 -9.80 5.77 -9.16
C GLY A 412 -8.97 6.73 -10.03
N ILE A 413 -7.74 6.33 -10.38
CA ILE A 413 -6.82 7.12 -11.21
C ILE A 413 -6.52 6.35 -12.50
N ASP A 414 -6.88 6.90 -13.64
CA ASP A 414 -6.40 6.46 -14.94
C ASP A 414 -4.97 6.98 -15.14
N ILE A 415 -4.00 6.29 -14.58
CA ILE A 415 -2.61 6.75 -14.54
C ILE A 415 -1.97 6.85 -15.93
N ILE A 416 -2.42 6.07 -16.88
CA ILE A 416 -1.89 6.06 -18.24
C ILE A 416 -2.21 7.40 -18.93
N ASN A 417 -3.41 7.92 -18.72
CA ASN A 417 -3.90 9.16 -19.35
C ASN A 417 -3.81 10.38 -18.43
N THR A 418 -3.52 10.19 -17.15
CA THR A 418 -3.42 11.29 -16.18
C THR A 418 -1.96 11.77 -16.08
N PRO A 419 -1.64 12.99 -16.49
CA PRO A 419 -0.31 13.53 -16.31
C PRO A 419 -0.01 13.79 -14.83
N VAL A 420 1.20 13.44 -14.41
CA VAL A 420 1.73 13.70 -13.07
C VAL A 420 2.71 14.89 -13.17
N PRO A 421 2.30 16.11 -12.78
CA PRO A 421 3.14 17.29 -12.93
C PRO A 421 4.29 17.26 -11.91
N ASP A 422 5.52 17.52 -12.37
CA ASP A 422 6.69 17.68 -11.51
C ASP A 422 6.64 19.00 -10.69
N ILE A 423 7.73 19.31 -9.98
CA ILE A 423 7.83 20.53 -9.16
C ILE A 423 7.78 21.83 -9.99
N THR A 424 8.07 21.76 -11.29
CA THR A 424 8.01 22.91 -12.22
C THR A 424 6.66 23.02 -12.92
N GLY A 425 5.77 22.03 -12.75
CA GLY A 425 4.49 21.93 -13.45
C GLY A 425 4.55 21.20 -14.79
N ARG A 426 5.71 20.66 -15.18
CA ARG A 426 5.85 19.87 -16.42
C ARG A 426 5.10 18.54 -16.27
N PRO A 427 4.21 18.19 -17.23
CA PRO A 427 3.49 16.93 -17.18
C PRO A 427 4.41 15.73 -17.49
N ASN A 428 4.31 14.68 -16.68
CA ASN A 428 4.97 13.39 -16.92
C ASN A 428 3.89 12.30 -16.97
N TYR A 429 4.04 11.34 -17.89
CA TYR A 429 3.16 10.20 -18.03
C TYR A 429 3.89 8.95 -17.55
N LEU A 430 3.24 8.17 -16.68
CA LEU A 430 3.79 6.95 -16.11
C LEU A 430 3.19 5.73 -16.81
N TYR A 431 3.96 4.64 -16.84
CA TYR A 431 3.54 3.30 -17.29
C TYR A 431 2.99 3.22 -18.72
N ALA A 432 3.51 4.04 -19.63
CA ALA A 432 3.11 4.01 -21.05
C ALA A 432 3.30 2.59 -21.65
N GLY A 433 2.25 2.07 -22.31
CA GLY A 433 2.25 0.75 -22.92
C GLY A 433 1.86 -0.40 -21.97
N HIS A 434 1.50 -0.11 -20.71
CA HIS A 434 0.98 -1.07 -19.74
C HIS A 434 -0.52 -0.92 -19.56
N GLU A 435 -1.19 -2.00 -19.14
CA GLU A 435 -2.64 -2.04 -18.96
C GLU A 435 -3.01 -2.67 -17.61
N PRO A 436 -4.19 -2.36 -17.06
CA PRO A 436 -4.69 -3.06 -15.88
C PRO A 436 -4.83 -4.55 -16.14
N ILE A 437 -4.57 -5.35 -15.12
CA ILE A 437 -4.75 -6.80 -15.16
C ILE A 437 -6.25 -7.11 -15.22
N ARG A 438 -6.76 -7.41 -16.42
CA ARG A 438 -8.20 -7.60 -16.71
C ARG A 438 -8.88 -8.66 -15.85
N GLU A 439 -8.13 -9.63 -15.37
CA GLU A 439 -8.63 -10.69 -14.49
C GLU A 439 -9.00 -10.16 -13.11
N LEU A 440 -8.42 -9.02 -12.69
CA LEU A 440 -8.61 -8.40 -11.37
C LEU A 440 -9.68 -7.30 -11.38
N VAL A 441 -9.90 -6.65 -12.51
CA VAL A 441 -10.79 -5.47 -12.63
C VAL A 441 -12.18 -5.80 -13.18
#